data_e30043eec1fa1d2532feecd493974710
#
_entry.id   e30043eec1fa1d2532feecd493974710
#
_cell.length_a   1.000
_cell.length_b   1.000
_cell.length_c   1.000
_cell.angle_alpha   90.00
_cell.angle_beta   90.00
_cell.angle_gamma   90.00
#
_symmetry.space_group_name_H-M   'P 1'
#
loop_
_entity.id
_entity.type
_entity.pdbx_description
1 polymer ?
#
loop_
_entity_poly.entity_id
_entity_poly.type
_entity_poly.pdbx_seq_one_letter_code
_entity_poly.pdbx_strand_id
1 'polypeptide(L)'
;MFIYGVPIGIQSPITIIDGGTIQNEEHVHPLLNEDKILENPLYFLLKDQNGSKATQELYRKSPENVKNEIFNKIKSEIKNLSLGIFTNYFIKLIIKDNDKEKIDIIYNSLKEEIFEISSDLCGTYVVQELIPILDENKIEELSNIFVNKLNQCLNFGKLVLNENFNHVLQLFIKKQQMEKNSIICDKIIEQFNTFSKNKYGCFIIEALLTNCNNESYEKIYKKTNENFNELIKDEIGNYLILFFLENKKNDEIYQNLKGNVFNFSQDKYAVNSIERAVKKGNENQRKNIIEEILNSKEKINEEDYLIYLCKHDFGNYVVQHFLKYSDKTTRNNLIEKIKSGLEINSINPNDELNDVINKIIELNRKKKET
;
A
#
# COMPACT_ATOMS: atom_id res chain seq x y z
N MET A 1 -6.46 2.72 4.73
CA MET A 1 -5.94 3.59 3.70
C MET A 1 -5.89 2.80 2.41
N PHE A 2 -6.37 3.32 1.31
CA PHE A 2 -6.37 2.60 0.03
C PHE A 2 -5.35 3.28 -0.88
N ILE A 3 -4.37 2.55 -1.37
CA ILE A 3 -3.64 2.97 -2.55
C ILE A 3 -4.50 2.48 -3.73
N TYR A 4 -5.22 3.42 -4.36
CA TYR A 4 -5.87 3.31 -5.68
C TYR A 4 -6.62 2.00 -5.96
N GLY A 5 -7.60 1.68 -5.10
CA GLY A 5 -8.50 0.54 -5.34
C GLY A 5 -7.95 -0.83 -4.93
N VAL A 6 -6.71 -0.91 -4.46
CA VAL A 6 -6.22 -2.10 -3.78
C VAL A 6 -6.43 -1.91 -2.28
N PRO A 7 -7.25 -2.71 -1.60
CA PRO A 7 -7.38 -2.63 -0.16
C PRO A 7 -6.03 -2.92 0.48
N ILE A 8 -5.42 -1.93 1.15
CA ILE A 8 -4.37 -2.21 2.12
C ILE A 8 -5.10 -2.69 3.39
N GLY A 9 -5.75 -3.81 3.25
CA GLY A 9 -6.16 -4.62 4.39
C GLY A 9 -5.01 -5.54 4.70
N ILE A 10 -4.68 -5.67 5.97
CA ILE A 10 -3.94 -6.80 6.49
C ILE A 10 -4.79 -8.03 6.13
N GLN A 11 -4.67 -8.51 4.88
CA GLN A 11 -5.18 -9.83 4.56
C GLN A 11 -4.24 -10.81 5.22
N SER A 12 -4.72 -11.44 6.26
CA SER A 12 -4.16 -12.71 6.70
C SER A 12 -4.16 -13.64 5.48
N PRO A 13 -3.01 -14.00 4.92
CA PRO A 13 -2.99 -14.93 3.81
C PRO A 13 -2.96 -16.35 4.38
N ILE A 14 -4.10 -16.87 4.76
CA ILE A 14 -4.37 -18.31 4.69
C ILE A 14 -5.83 -18.44 4.31
N THR A 15 -6.10 -18.35 3.02
CA THR A 15 -7.27 -19.03 2.45
C THR A 15 -6.85 -20.49 2.32
N ILE A 16 -7.20 -21.29 3.30
CA ILE A 16 -7.23 -22.75 3.12
C ILE A 16 -8.33 -22.98 2.08
N ILE A 17 -7.89 -23.39 0.88
CA ILE A 17 -8.80 -23.99 -0.12
C ILE A 17 -9.23 -25.31 0.49
N ASP A 18 -10.40 -25.33 1.08
CA ASP A 18 -11.11 -26.59 1.30
C ASP A 18 -12.56 -26.40 0.84
N GLY A 19 -12.85 -27.03 -0.29
CA GLY A 19 -14.18 -27.17 -0.84
C GLY A 19 -14.95 -28.22 -0.04
N GLY A 20 -15.48 -27.83 1.10
CA GLY A 20 -16.35 -28.64 1.93
C GLY A 20 -17.37 -27.79 2.66
N THR A 21 -18.64 -28.01 2.37
CA THR A 21 -19.77 -27.50 3.13
C THR A 21 -19.60 -27.80 4.60
N ILE A 22 -19.26 -26.77 5.41
CA ILE A 22 -19.22 -26.91 6.87
C ILE A 22 -20.63 -26.81 7.38
N GLN A 23 -21.25 -27.97 7.66
CA GLN A 23 -22.31 -28.05 8.62
C GLN A 23 -21.72 -27.66 9.99
N ASN A 24 -22.36 -26.71 10.65
CA ASN A 24 -22.08 -26.34 12.04
C ASN A 24 -22.42 -27.52 12.96
N GLU A 25 -21.50 -28.46 13.11
CA GLU A 25 -21.47 -29.31 14.26
C GLU A 25 -20.46 -28.73 15.25
N GLU A 26 -20.96 -28.29 16.40
CA GLU A 26 -20.15 -28.08 17.60
C GLU A 26 -19.50 -29.42 17.99
N HIS A 27 -18.40 -29.77 17.32
CA HIS A 27 -17.54 -30.83 17.83
C HIS A 27 -16.83 -30.29 19.07
N VAL A 28 -17.47 -30.48 20.23
CA VAL A 28 -16.82 -30.49 21.53
C VAL A 28 -15.73 -31.58 21.46
N HIS A 29 -14.50 -31.18 21.15
CA HIS A 29 -13.35 -32.06 21.24
C HIS A 29 -13.27 -32.67 22.64
N PRO A 30 -12.92 -33.96 22.77
CA PRO A 30 -12.84 -34.63 24.08
C PRO A 30 -11.96 -33.79 24.99
N LEU A 31 -12.50 -33.38 26.10
CA LEU A 31 -12.00 -32.52 27.16
C LEU A 31 -10.49 -32.69 27.32
N LEU A 32 -9.71 -31.81 26.72
CA LEU A 32 -8.35 -31.56 27.18
C LEU A 32 -8.56 -31.05 28.61
N ASN A 33 -8.19 -31.86 29.59
CA ASN A 33 -8.39 -31.56 31.00
C ASN A 33 -7.65 -30.25 31.31
N GLU A 34 -8.38 -29.21 31.71
CA GLU A 34 -7.86 -27.89 32.04
C GLU A 34 -6.72 -27.97 33.07
N ASP A 35 -6.84 -28.85 34.07
CA ASP A 35 -5.79 -29.06 35.06
C ASP A 35 -4.47 -29.54 34.42
N LYS A 36 -4.53 -30.42 33.44
CA LYS A 36 -3.33 -30.91 32.73
C LYS A 36 -2.69 -29.80 31.89
N ILE A 37 -3.51 -28.91 31.27
CA ILE A 37 -2.99 -27.76 30.53
C ILE A 37 -2.31 -26.79 31.50
N LEU A 38 -2.93 -26.53 32.67
CA LEU A 38 -2.34 -25.69 33.70
C LEU A 38 -1.03 -26.28 34.26
N GLU A 39 -0.96 -27.60 34.41
CA GLU A 39 0.28 -28.26 34.84
C GLU A 39 1.42 -28.07 33.84
N ASN A 40 1.15 -28.21 32.55
CA ASN A 40 2.17 -28.11 31.49
C ASN A 40 1.64 -27.40 30.21
N PRO A 41 1.36 -26.07 30.25
CA PRO A 41 0.83 -25.34 29.11
C PRO A 41 1.77 -25.35 27.90
N LEU A 42 3.08 -25.36 28.13
CA LEU A 42 4.08 -25.38 27.07
C LEU A 42 3.98 -26.68 26.24
N TYR A 43 3.80 -27.81 26.88
CA TYR A 43 3.61 -29.08 26.19
C TYR A 43 2.41 -29.04 25.24
N PHE A 44 1.26 -28.55 25.72
CA PHE A 44 0.04 -28.47 24.91
C PHE A 44 0.16 -27.44 23.78
N LEU A 45 0.82 -26.30 24.02
CA LEU A 45 1.10 -25.32 22.99
C LEU A 45 1.94 -25.89 21.84
N LEU A 46 2.95 -26.66 22.15
CA LEU A 46 3.90 -27.21 21.17
C LEU A 46 3.43 -28.52 20.53
N LYS A 47 2.48 -29.21 21.14
CA LYS A 47 2.04 -30.55 20.71
C LYS A 47 1.43 -30.52 19.30
N ASP A 48 0.36 -29.76 19.14
CA ASP A 48 -0.41 -29.68 17.91
C ASP A 48 -1.35 -28.47 17.90
N GLN A 49 -2.10 -28.30 16.81
CA GLN A 49 -3.06 -27.19 16.66
C GLN A 49 -4.15 -27.23 17.74
N ASN A 50 -4.64 -28.40 18.12
CA ASN A 50 -5.72 -28.54 19.09
C ASN A 50 -5.26 -28.19 20.51
N GLY A 51 -4.06 -28.64 20.88
CA GLY A 51 -3.42 -28.28 22.15
C GLY A 51 -3.19 -26.77 22.25
N SER A 52 -2.71 -26.16 21.18
CA SER A 52 -2.53 -24.70 21.12
C SER A 52 -3.86 -23.95 21.25
N LYS A 53 -4.92 -24.36 20.53
CA LYS A 53 -6.25 -23.75 20.62
C LYS A 53 -6.85 -23.90 22.03
N ALA A 54 -6.76 -25.09 22.64
CA ALA A 54 -7.27 -25.33 23.97
C ALA A 54 -6.54 -24.45 25.02
N THR A 55 -5.24 -24.32 24.93
CA THR A 55 -4.45 -23.45 25.82
C THR A 55 -4.83 -21.97 25.64
N GLN A 56 -5.03 -21.52 24.41
CA GLN A 56 -5.50 -20.17 24.13
C GLN A 56 -6.89 -19.90 24.70
N GLU A 57 -7.79 -20.86 24.61
CA GLU A 57 -9.15 -20.73 25.12
C GLU A 57 -9.18 -20.72 26.66
N LEU A 58 -8.41 -21.61 27.29
CA LEU A 58 -8.22 -21.60 28.73
C LEU A 58 -7.68 -20.26 29.21
N TYR A 59 -6.61 -19.75 28.56
CA TYR A 59 -6.04 -18.43 28.90
C TYR A 59 -7.06 -17.30 28.78
N ARG A 60 -7.87 -17.26 27.71
CA ARG A 60 -8.91 -16.21 27.53
C ARG A 60 -9.95 -16.21 28.63
N LYS A 61 -10.37 -17.40 29.09
CA LYS A 61 -11.43 -17.57 30.08
C LYS A 61 -10.93 -17.44 31.53
N SER A 62 -9.61 -17.55 31.73
CA SER A 62 -9.02 -17.58 33.06
C SER A 62 -8.96 -16.22 33.73
N PRO A 63 -9.09 -16.16 35.06
CA PRO A 63 -8.80 -14.97 35.84
C PRO A 63 -7.29 -14.63 35.79
N GLU A 64 -6.93 -13.39 36.14
CA GLU A 64 -5.58 -12.86 35.92
C GLU A 64 -4.48 -13.67 36.67
N ASN A 65 -4.77 -14.18 37.84
CA ASN A 65 -3.82 -15.02 38.60
C ASN A 65 -3.44 -16.29 37.81
N VAL A 66 -4.40 -16.93 37.14
CA VAL A 66 -4.20 -18.13 36.34
C VAL A 66 -3.47 -17.77 35.03
N LYS A 67 -3.82 -16.64 34.38
CA LYS A 67 -3.09 -16.13 33.22
C LYS A 67 -1.60 -15.90 33.56
N ASN A 68 -1.32 -15.34 34.73
CA ASN A 68 0.04 -15.11 35.21
C ASN A 68 0.77 -16.43 35.46
N GLU A 69 0.10 -17.44 36.01
CA GLU A 69 0.67 -18.78 36.18
C GLU A 69 1.06 -19.40 34.84
N ILE A 70 0.14 -19.38 33.85
CA ILE A 70 0.41 -19.90 32.49
C ILE A 70 1.58 -19.13 31.88
N PHE A 71 1.59 -17.81 31.93
CA PHE A 71 2.67 -16.99 31.37
C PHE A 71 4.02 -17.31 32.00
N ASN A 72 4.09 -17.44 33.30
CA ASN A 72 5.33 -17.78 34.02
C ASN A 72 5.92 -19.13 33.59
N LYS A 73 5.07 -20.10 33.23
CA LYS A 73 5.51 -21.41 32.76
C LYS A 73 6.03 -21.40 31.32
N ILE A 74 5.69 -20.39 30.53
CA ILE A 74 6.09 -20.33 29.10
C ILE A 74 7.10 -19.20 28.78
N LYS A 75 7.38 -18.29 29.72
CA LYS A 75 8.17 -17.07 29.45
C LYS A 75 9.59 -17.30 28.95
N SER A 76 10.20 -18.44 29.27
CA SER A 76 11.53 -18.83 28.74
C SER A 76 11.50 -19.23 27.26
N GLU A 77 10.32 -19.55 26.73
CA GLU A 77 10.12 -20.06 25.37
C GLU A 77 9.45 -19.07 24.42
N ILE A 78 9.28 -17.80 24.83
CA ILE A 78 8.58 -16.76 24.06
C ILE A 78 9.09 -16.69 22.61
N LYS A 79 10.40 -16.72 22.39
CA LYS A 79 11.00 -16.68 21.05
C LYS A 79 10.54 -17.89 20.21
N ASN A 80 10.69 -19.11 20.73
CA ASN A 80 10.31 -20.34 20.03
C ASN A 80 8.80 -20.36 19.75
N LEU A 81 7.99 -19.94 20.72
CA LEU A 81 6.55 -19.85 20.57
C LEU A 81 6.14 -18.78 19.52
N SER A 82 6.90 -17.70 19.39
CA SER A 82 6.66 -16.66 18.37
C SER A 82 6.88 -17.16 16.94
N LEU A 83 7.78 -18.10 16.74
CA LEU A 83 8.12 -18.67 15.43
C LEU A 83 7.26 -19.87 15.02
N GLY A 84 6.47 -20.43 15.95
CA GLY A 84 5.69 -21.63 15.67
C GLY A 84 4.35 -21.33 14.98
N ILE A 85 3.98 -22.18 14.01
CA ILE A 85 2.77 -22.01 13.17
C ILE A 85 1.50 -21.88 14.01
N PHE A 86 1.37 -22.62 15.11
CA PHE A 86 0.19 -22.58 15.96
C PHE A 86 0.41 -21.74 17.22
N THR A 87 1.63 -21.57 17.66
CA THR A 87 1.97 -20.97 18.95
C THR A 87 2.11 -19.43 18.87
N ASN A 88 2.42 -18.88 17.70
CA ASN A 88 2.49 -17.43 17.52
C ASN A 88 1.16 -16.73 17.90
N TYR A 89 0.02 -17.38 17.67
CA TYR A 89 -1.30 -16.87 18.06
C TYR A 89 -1.45 -16.71 19.57
N PHE A 90 -0.78 -17.58 20.35
CA PHE A 90 -0.82 -17.47 21.81
C PHE A 90 -0.01 -16.27 22.30
N ILE A 91 1.18 -16.04 21.76
CA ILE A 91 1.97 -14.83 22.08
C ILE A 91 1.22 -13.56 21.69
N LYS A 92 0.58 -13.53 20.50
CA LYS A 92 -0.27 -12.41 20.07
C LYS A 92 -1.46 -12.20 21.02
N LEU A 93 -2.05 -13.27 21.56
CA LEU A 93 -3.13 -13.17 22.52
C LEU A 93 -2.66 -12.49 23.82
N ILE A 94 -1.48 -12.84 24.33
CA ILE A 94 -0.89 -12.20 25.52
C ILE A 94 -0.61 -10.72 25.26
N ILE A 95 -0.07 -10.38 24.09
CA ILE A 95 0.20 -9.00 23.69
C ILE A 95 -1.09 -8.16 23.70
N LYS A 96 -2.21 -8.74 23.23
CA LYS A 96 -3.52 -8.07 23.18
C LYS A 96 -4.14 -7.77 24.53
N ASP A 97 -3.79 -8.53 25.57
CA ASP A 97 -4.22 -8.22 26.95
C ASP A 97 -3.59 -6.89 27.45
N ASN A 98 -2.57 -6.39 26.79
CA ASN A 98 -1.91 -5.11 27.06
C ASN A 98 -1.36 -4.96 28.49
N ASP A 99 -0.95 -6.07 29.09
CA ASP A 99 -0.24 -6.09 30.38
C ASP A 99 1.20 -5.67 30.19
N LYS A 100 1.57 -4.54 30.81
CA LYS A 100 2.89 -3.92 30.63
C LYS A 100 4.05 -4.84 31.03
N GLU A 101 3.93 -5.57 32.13
CA GLU A 101 4.99 -6.47 32.60
C GLU A 101 5.21 -7.62 31.61
N LYS A 102 4.14 -8.23 31.14
CA LYS A 102 4.21 -9.29 30.12
C LYS A 102 4.78 -8.75 28.78
N ILE A 103 4.36 -7.56 28.36
CA ILE A 103 4.90 -6.90 27.16
C ILE A 103 6.42 -6.64 27.30
N ASP A 104 6.86 -6.18 28.45
CA ASP A 104 8.29 -5.93 28.72
C ASP A 104 9.12 -7.23 28.63
N ILE A 105 8.62 -8.31 29.17
CA ILE A 105 9.26 -9.64 29.07
C ILE A 105 9.27 -10.12 27.64
N ILE A 106 8.16 -10.01 26.89
CA ILE A 106 8.10 -10.39 25.48
C ILE A 106 9.05 -9.54 24.65
N TYR A 107 9.05 -8.23 24.80
CA TYR A 107 9.95 -7.33 24.10
C TYR A 107 11.42 -7.69 24.34
N ASN A 108 11.83 -7.85 25.59
CA ASN A 108 13.19 -8.20 25.94
C ASN A 108 13.62 -9.60 25.43
N SER A 109 12.67 -10.51 25.27
CA SER A 109 12.94 -11.84 24.71
C SER A 109 13.15 -11.82 23.20
N LEU A 110 12.64 -10.81 22.48
CA LEU A 110 12.63 -10.76 21.03
C LEU A 110 13.55 -9.69 20.44
N LYS A 111 13.86 -8.61 21.15
CA LYS A 111 14.49 -7.40 20.60
C LYS A 111 15.83 -7.62 19.90
N GLU A 112 16.67 -8.52 20.40
CA GLU A 112 18.01 -8.77 19.83
C GLU A 112 17.94 -9.48 18.47
N GLU A 113 16.90 -10.29 18.24
CA GLU A 113 16.71 -11.05 17.00
C GLU A 113 15.46 -10.60 16.23
N ILE A 114 15.02 -9.37 16.49
CA ILE A 114 13.74 -8.87 15.93
C ILE A 114 13.75 -8.80 14.40
N PHE A 115 14.90 -8.64 13.78
CA PHE A 115 15.08 -8.66 12.33
C PHE A 115 14.77 -10.03 11.73
N GLU A 116 15.37 -11.05 12.32
CA GLU A 116 15.21 -12.44 11.91
C GLU A 116 13.76 -12.87 12.13
N ILE A 117 13.20 -12.55 13.29
CA ILE A 117 11.80 -12.83 13.65
C ILE A 117 10.83 -12.08 12.72
N SER A 118 11.15 -10.84 12.35
CA SER A 118 10.33 -10.04 11.41
C SER A 118 10.31 -10.62 9.99
N SER A 119 11.35 -11.36 9.62
CA SER A 119 11.46 -12.01 8.30
C SER A 119 10.83 -13.40 8.26
N ASP A 120 10.52 -13.97 9.42
CA ASP A 120 9.92 -15.28 9.56
C ASP A 120 8.41 -15.25 9.25
N LEU A 121 7.90 -16.37 8.69
CA LEU A 121 6.51 -16.51 8.27
C LEU A 121 5.49 -16.32 9.43
N CYS A 122 5.85 -16.75 10.63
CA CYS A 122 5.02 -16.70 11.82
C CYS A 122 5.40 -15.53 12.75
N GLY A 123 6.71 -15.34 12.94
CA GLY A 123 7.29 -14.33 13.83
C GLY A 123 6.89 -12.92 13.45
N THR A 124 6.78 -12.63 12.14
CA THR A 124 6.34 -11.33 11.63
C THR A 124 5.02 -10.87 12.27
N TYR A 125 4.05 -11.78 12.45
CA TYR A 125 2.75 -11.43 13.03
C TYR A 125 2.83 -11.06 14.52
N VAL A 126 3.78 -11.65 15.25
CA VAL A 126 4.02 -11.29 16.65
C VAL A 126 4.63 -9.91 16.75
N VAL A 127 5.63 -9.61 15.91
CA VAL A 127 6.29 -8.30 15.88
C VAL A 127 5.33 -7.21 15.39
N GLN A 128 4.47 -7.50 14.43
CA GLN A 128 3.43 -6.57 13.96
C GLN A 128 2.40 -6.22 15.06
N GLU A 129 2.11 -7.15 15.96
CA GLU A 129 1.22 -6.90 17.10
C GLU A 129 1.95 -6.11 18.21
N LEU A 130 3.25 -6.36 18.39
CA LEU A 130 4.07 -5.77 19.45
C LEU A 130 4.42 -4.30 19.19
N ILE A 131 4.93 -3.95 18.01
CA ILE A 131 5.44 -2.59 17.70
C ILE A 131 4.42 -1.48 17.99
N PRO A 132 3.12 -1.60 17.62
CA PRO A 132 2.15 -0.52 17.85
C PRO A 132 1.92 -0.14 19.31
N ILE A 133 2.16 -1.08 20.25
CA ILE A 133 1.89 -0.89 21.67
C ILE A 133 3.12 -0.56 22.49
N LEU A 134 4.32 -0.59 21.89
CA LEU A 134 5.56 -0.19 22.56
C LEU A 134 5.54 1.31 22.91
N ASP A 135 6.07 1.64 24.07
CA ASP A 135 6.31 3.02 24.49
C ASP A 135 7.49 3.67 23.72
N GLU A 136 7.63 4.99 23.86
CA GLU A 136 8.65 5.76 23.14
C GLU A 136 10.08 5.30 23.45
N ASN A 137 10.39 4.92 24.70
CA ASN A 137 11.73 4.46 25.07
C ASN A 137 12.10 3.15 24.38
N LYS A 138 11.16 2.20 24.32
CA LYS A 138 11.37 0.92 23.62
C LYS A 138 11.45 1.11 22.10
N ILE A 139 10.65 2.02 21.54
CA ILE A 139 10.76 2.38 20.12
C ILE A 139 12.12 3.03 19.83
N GLU A 140 12.64 3.86 20.73
CA GLU A 140 13.96 4.44 20.56
C GLU A 140 15.08 3.39 20.63
N GLU A 141 15.03 2.48 21.61
CA GLU A 141 15.96 1.36 21.72
C GLU A 141 15.91 0.49 20.47
N LEU A 142 14.70 0.14 20.02
CA LEU A 142 14.48 -0.65 18.82
C LEU A 142 15.01 0.06 17.56
N SER A 143 14.83 1.37 17.47
CA SER A 143 15.37 2.20 16.39
C SER A 143 16.89 2.10 16.29
N ASN A 144 17.59 2.13 17.42
CA ASN A 144 19.04 2.00 17.46
C ASN A 144 19.48 0.58 17.01
N ILE A 145 18.77 -0.46 17.44
CA ILE A 145 19.00 -1.84 16.99
C ILE A 145 18.80 -1.95 15.48
N PHE A 146 17.69 -1.43 14.95
CA PHE A 146 17.38 -1.43 13.50
C PHE A 146 18.45 -0.70 12.70
N VAL A 147 18.82 0.52 13.09
CA VAL A 147 19.87 1.31 12.43
C VAL A 147 21.19 0.55 12.39
N ASN A 148 21.63 -0.01 13.51
CA ASN A 148 22.89 -0.76 13.58
C ASN A 148 22.86 -1.99 12.66
N LYS A 149 21.79 -2.76 12.70
CA LYS A 149 21.62 -3.94 11.83
C LYS A 149 21.51 -3.56 10.34
N LEU A 150 20.79 -2.50 10.00
CA LEU A 150 20.71 -1.98 8.62
C LEU A 150 22.08 -1.52 8.10
N ASN A 151 22.90 -0.89 8.91
CA ASN A 151 24.24 -0.47 8.51
C ASN A 151 25.19 -1.65 8.25
N GLN A 152 24.98 -2.78 8.92
CA GLN A 152 25.76 -4.02 8.76
C GLN A 152 25.17 -4.94 7.68
N CYS A 153 23.96 -4.66 7.20
CA CYS A 153 23.25 -5.53 6.27
C CYS A 153 23.81 -5.40 4.84
N LEU A 154 24.49 -6.44 4.37
CA LEU A 154 25.02 -6.52 3.00
C LEU A 154 23.92 -6.65 1.93
N ASN A 155 22.75 -7.15 2.30
CA ASN A 155 21.64 -7.45 1.39
C ASN A 155 20.34 -6.72 1.78
N PHE A 156 20.43 -5.41 2.01
CA PHE A 156 19.27 -4.58 2.36
C PHE A 156 18.12 -4.73 1.36
N GLY A 157 18.43 -4.80 0.07
CA GLY A 157 17.42 -5.01 -0.97
C GLY A 157 16.61 -6.28 -0.78
N LYS A 158 17.27 -7.42 -0.50
CA LYS A 158 16.59 -8.69 -0.25
C LYS A 158 15.66 -8.61 0.97
N LEU A 159 16.07 -7.86 1.98
CA LEU A 159 15.30 -7.70 3.21
C LEU A 159 14.04 -6.86 2.97
N VAL A 160 14.18 -5.71 2.30
CA VAL A 160 13.04 -4.82 1.95
C VAL A 160 12.02 -5.54 1.06
N LEU A 161 12.48 -6.39 0.15
CA LEU A 161 11.63 -7.16 -0.76
C LEU A 161 11.06 -8.44 -0.14
N ASN A 162 11.45 -8.78 1.09
CA ASN A 162 10.80 -9.85 1.85
C ASN A 162 9.43 -9.39 2.33
N GLU A 163 8.38 -10.10 1.98
CA GLU A 163 6.99 -9.76 2.30
C GLU A 163 6.75 -9.56 3.79
N ASN A 164 7.25 -10.49 4.60
CA ASN A 164 7.05 -10.48 6.06
C ASN A 164 7.76 -9.29 6.71
N PHE A 165 9.05 -9.11 6.40
CA PHE A 165 9.85 -8.00 6.92
C PHE A 165 9.30 -6.64 6.48
N ASN A 166 8.80 -6.55 5.26
CA ASN A 166 8.27 -5.32 4.70
C ASN A 166 7.13 -4.75 5.55
N HIS A 167 6.20 -5.58 6.00
CA HIS A 167 5.11 -5.15 6.88
C HIS A 167 5.62 -4.58 8.21
N VAL A 168 6.61 -5.25 8.80
CA VAL A 168 7.21 -4.76 10.05
C VAL A 168 7.95 -3.45 9.83
N LEU A 169 8.72 -3.33 8.74
CA LEU A 169 9.46 -2.11 8.42
C LEU A 169 8.52 -0.92 8.20
N GLN A 170 7.38 -1.11 7.53
CA GLN A 170 6.37 -0.05 7.38
C GLN A 170 5.81 0.42 8.73
N LEU A 171 5.49 -0.51 9.63
CA LEU A 171 5.00 -0.17 10.98
C LEU A 171 6.07 0.58 11.77
N PHE A 172 7.30 0.14 11.66
CA PHE A 172 8.44 0.76 12.32
C PHE A 172 8.68 2.19 11.81
N ILE A 173 8.71 2.42 10.50
CA ILE A 173 8.82 3.75 9.89
C ILE A 173 7.72 4.70 10.40
N LYS A 174 6.50 4.20 10.59
CA LYS A 174 5.37 5.00 11.09
C LYS A 174 5.47 5.34 12.57
N LYS A 175 6.15 4.51 13.34
CA LYS A 175 6.17 4.60 14.80
C LYS A 175 7.39 5.35 15.34
N GLN A 176 8.54 5.27 14.67
CA GLN A 176 9.77 5.95 15.09
C GLN A 176 9.78 7.46 14.75
N GLN A 177 10.73 8.19 15.31
CA GLN A 177 10.95 9.60 15.02
C GLN A 177 11.35 9.80 13.54
N MET A 178 10.84 10.86 12.92
CA MET A 178 11.03 11.15 11.48
C MET A 178 12.51 11.27 11.08
N GLU A 179 13.34 11.82 11.96
CA GLU A 179 14.78 12.02 11.74
C GLU A 179 15.51 10.68 11.56
N LYS A 180 15.11 9.66 12.31
CA LYS A 180 15.72 8.32 12.23
C LYS A 180 15.36 7.57 10.94
N ASN A 181 14.29 7.98 10.27
CA ASN A 181 13.91 7.43 8.96
C ASN A 181 14.89 7.85 7.84
N SER A 182 15.74 8.86 8.04
CA SER A 182 16.72 9.31 7.04
C SER A 182 17.67 8.20 6.60
N ILE A 183 18.11 7.34 7.52
CA ILE A 183 19.01 6.22 7.20
C ILE A 183 18.33 5.18 6.28
N ILE A 184 17.07 4.89 6.55
CA ILE A 184 16.28 3.99 5.68
C ILE A 184 16.09 4.65 4.32
N CYS A 185 15.80 5.95 4.31
CA CYS A 185 15.65 6.73 3.08
C CYS A 185 16.92 6.69 2.22
N ASP A 186 18.08 6.94 2.80
CA ASP A 186 19.35 6.94 2.06
C ASP A 186 19.63 5.57 1.41
N LYS A 187 19.38 4.47 2.12
CA LYS A 187 19.49 3.12 1.57
C LYS A 187 18.47 2.81 0.45
N ILE A 188 17.28 3.35 0.55
CA ILE A 188 16.26 3.25 -0.53
C ILE A 188 16.72 4.05 -1.76
N ILE A 189 17.27 5.25 -1.56
CA ILE A 189 17.77 6.11 -2.65
C ILE A 189 18.93 5.46 -3.40
N GLU A 190 19.83 4.74 -2.72
CA GLU A 190 20.94 4.01 -3.35
C GLU A 190 20.45 2.98 -4.39
N GLN A 191 19.28 2.38 -4.20
CA GLN A 191 18.70 1.35 -5.06
C GLN A 191 17.31 1.76 -5.58
N PHE A 192 17.09 3.06 -5.78
CA PHE A 192 15.77 3.64 -6.03
C PHE A 192 15.03 2.97 -7.20
N ASN A 193 15.70 2.74 -8.33
CA ASN A 193 15.08 2.12 -9.51
C ASN A 193 14.56 0.70 -9.24
N THR A 194 15.23 -0.06 -8.38
CA THR A 194 14.80 -1.40 -7.98
C THR A 194 13.55 -1.34 -7.09
N PHE A 195 13.58 -0.43 -6.10
CA PHE A 195 12.50 -0.36 -5.12
C PHE A 195 11.25 0.33 -5.68
N SER A 196 11.41 1.38 -6.48
CA SER A 196 10.28 2.14 -7.04
C SER A 196 9.45 1.36 -8.06
N LYS A 197 10.01 0.30 -8.67
CA LYS A 197 9.32 -0.59 -9.61
C LYS A 197 8.93 -1.94 -8.99
N ASN A 198 9.07 -2.08 -7.68
CA ASN A 198 8.68 -3.28 -6.95
C ASN A 198 7.59 -2.94 -5.92
N LYS A 199 6.56 -3.78 -5.82
CA LYS A 199 5.42 -3.60 -4.90
C LYS A 199 5.86 -3.31 -3.46
N TYR A 200 6.75 -4.14 -2.92
CA TYR A 200 7.22 -4.01 -1.54
C TYR A 200 8.13 -2.80 -1.34
N GLY A 201 9.00 -2.52 -2.32
CA GLY A 201 9.82 -1.31 -2.34
C GLY A 201 8.97 -0.04 -2.36
N CYS A 202 7.95 0.01 -3.21
CA CYS A 202 7.03 1.14 -3.32
C CYS A 202 6.28 1.39 -2.01
N PHE A 203 5.85 0.35 -1.28
CA PHE A 203 5.22 0.50 0.03
C PHE A 203 6.16 1.13 1.08
N ILE A 204 7.45 0.81 1.05
CA ILE A 204 8.43 1.45 1.95
C ILE A 204 8.64 2.91 1.55
N ILE A 205 8.76 3.21 0.25
CA ILE A 205 8.89 4.60 -0.23
C ILE A 205 7.67 5.43 0.19
N GLU A 206 6.46 4.91 0.07
CA GLU A 206 5.24 5.60 0.50
C GLU A 206 5.20 5.80 2.02
N ALA A 207 5.59 4.78 2.80
CA ALA A 207 5.69 4.91 4.25
C ALA A 207 6.70 6.00 4.65
N LEU A 208 7.84 6.10 3.96
CA LEU A 208 8.82 7.16 4.15
C LEU A 208 8.26 8.53 3.79
N LEU A 209 7.64 8.69 2.62
CA LEU A 209 7.06 9.96 2.16
C LEU A 209 6.03 10.55 3.14
N THR A 210 5.38 9.70 3.93
CA THR A 210 4.39 10.12 4.93
C THR A 210 4.98 10.31 6.33
N ASN A 211 6.20 9.80 6.60
CA ASN A 211 6.78 9.75 7.95
C ASN A 211 8.28 10.12 7.98
N CYS A 212 8.79 10.85 7.01
CA CYS A 212 10.17 11.33 7.00
C CYS A 212 10.25 12.86 7.20
N ASN A 213 11.45 13.35 7.46
CA ASN A 213 11.75 14.77 7.48
C ASN A 213 11.76 15.37 6.05
N ASN A 214 11.77 16.69 5.96
CA ASN A 214 11.74 17.39 4.68
C ASN A 214 12.91 17.04 3.76
N GLU A 215 14.12 16.83 4.29
CA GLU A 215 15.31 16.49 3.50
C GLU A 215 15.12 15.14 2.81
N SER A 216 14.68 14.13 3.53
CA SER A 216 14.40 12.79 2.98
C SER A 216 13.26 12.83 1.96
N TYR A 217 12.21 13.62 2.22
CA TYR A 217 11.13 13.83 1.25
C TYR A 217 11.66 14.40 -0.06
N GLU A 218 12.50 15.46 0.01
CA GLU A 218 13.09 16.08 -1.19
C GLU A 218 14.00 15.11 -1.97
N LYS A 219 14.78 14.28 -1.28
CA LYS A 219 15.60 13.25 -1.94
C LYS A 219 14.72 12.28 -2.75
N ILE A 220 13.62 11.78 -2.17
CA ILE A 220 12.69 10.87 -2.86
C ILE A 220 12.00 11.59 -4.02
N TYR A 221 11.53 12.83 -3.81
CA TYR A 221 10.88 13.63 -4.84
C TYR A 221 11.81 13.86 -6.04
N LYS A 222 13.05 14.27 -5.78
CA LYS A 222 14.07 14.47 -6.82
C LYS A 222 14.33 13.17 -7.60
N LYS A 223 14.51 12.04 -6.90
CA LYS A 223 14.72 10.74 -7.55
C LYS A 223 13.52 10.31 -8.40
N THR A 224 12.32 10.59 -7.95
CA THR A 224 11.11 10.33 -8.73
C THR A 224 11.08 11.16 -10.02
N ASN A 225 11.44 12.45 -9.96
CA ASN A 225 11.52 13.30 -11.15
C ASN A 225 12.63 12.88 -12.11
N GLU A 226 13.83 12.52 -11.62
CA GLU A 226 14.93 12.00 -12.45
C GLU A 226 14.53 10.73 -13.22
N ASN A 227 13.64 9.91 -12.67
CA ASN A 227 13.20 8.65 -13.28
C ASN A 227 11.76 8.72 -13.84
N PHE A 228 11.20 9.92 -13.99
CA PHE A 228 9.79 10.15 -14.30
C PHE A 228 9.29 9.34 -15.50
N ASN A 229 10.00 9.41 -16.64
CA ASN A 229 9.56 8.77 -17.88
C ASN A 229 9.49 7.24 -17.82
N GLU A 230 10.30 6.62 -16.96
CA GLU A 230 10.26 5.19 -16.74
C GLU A 230 9.15 4.83 -15.74
N LEU A 231 9.05 5.60 -14.65
CA LEU A 231 8.08 5.33 -13.59
C LEU A 231 6.64 5.50 -14.04
N ILE A 232 6.35 6.53 -14.83
CA ILE A 232 4.97 6.83 -15.25
C ILE A 232 4.35 5.69 -16.09
N LYS A 233 5.20 4.92 -16.82
CA LYS A 233 4.80 3.79 -17.67
C LYS A 233 4.99 2.44 -16.99
N ASP A 234 5.50 2.40 -15.77
CA ASP A 234 5.69 1.17 -15.02
C ASP A 234 4.44 0.81 -14.21
N GLU A 235 4.11 -0.48 -14.15
CA GLU A 235 2.92 -1.00 -13.46
C GLU A 235 2.86 -0.59 -11.98
N ILE A 236 4.01 -0.56 -11.32
CA ILE A 236 4.13 -0.20 -9.90
C ILE A 236 4.62 1.24 -9.74
N GLY A 237 5.62 1.64 -10.54
CA GLY A 237 6.26 2.95 -10.45
C GLY A 237 5.31 4.13 -10.63
N ASN A 238 4.24 3.97 -11.44
CA ASN A 238 3.26 5.03 -11.66
C ASN A 238 2.56 5.47 -10.35
N TYR A 239 2.47 4.60 -9.34
CA TYR A 239 1.87 4.96 -8.04
C TYR A 239 2.64 6.08 -7.32
N LEU A 240 3.97 6.18 -7.50
CA LEU A 240 4.75 7.29 -6.95
C LEU A 240 4.40 8.62 -7.63
N ILE A 241 4.19 8.60 -8.94
CA ILE A 241 3.73 9.79 -9.68
C ILE A 241 2.34 10.21 -9.19
N LEU A 242 1.41 9.25 -9.02
CA LEU A 242 0.08 9.49 -8.50
C LEU A 242 0.12 10.06 -7.07
N PHE A 243 1.01 9.56 -6.22
CA PHE A 243 1.21 10.09 -4.86
C PHE A 243 1.57 11.57 -4.89
N PHE A 244 2.55 11.97 -5.70
CA PHE A 244 2.95 13.38 -5.80
C PHE A 244 1.90 14.27 -6.45
N LEU A 245 1.13 13.78 -7.42
CA LEU A 245 0.01 14.52 -8.02
C LEU A 245 -1.12 14.81 -7.01
N GLU A 246 -1.24 14.04 -5.93
CA GLU A 246 -2.20 14.31 -4.86
C GLU A 246 -1.70 15.30 -3.80
N ASN A 247 -0.40 15.54 -3.74
CA ASN A 247 0.22 16.41 -2.77
C ASN A 247 0.44 17.82 -3.32
N LYS A 248 0.58 18.80 -2.42
CA LYS A 248 0.70 20.22 -2.80
C LYS A 248 2.00 20.55 -3.56
N LYS A 249 3.05 19.77 -3.36
CA LYS A 249 4.36 19.96 -3.99
C LYS A 249 4.45 19.03 -5.21
N ASN A 250 4.00 19.51 -6.35
CA ASN A 250 3.91 18.69 -7.56
C ASN A 250 4.27 19.44 -8.86
N ASP A 251 4.79 20.66 -8.78
CA ASP A 251 5.03 21.50 -9.96
C ASP A 251 5.97 20.83 -10.97
N GLU A 252 7.07 20.19 -10.54
CA GLU A 252 7.99 19.49 -11.43
C GLU A 252 7.30 18.29 -12.11
N ILE A 253 6.43 17.57 -11.40
CA ILE A 253 5.63 16.48 -11.97
C ILE A 253 4.76 17.01 -13.11
N TYR A 254 4.10 18.16 -12.94
CA TYR A 254 3.31 18.80 -14.01
C TYR A 254 4.18 19.27 -15.16
N GLN A 255 5.40 19.76 -14.91
CA GLN A 255 6.34 20.12 -15.98
C GLN A 255 6.78 18.89 -16.79
N ASN A 256 7.00 17.75 -16.12
CA ASN A 256 7.36 16.50 -16.79
C ASN A 256 6.21 15.90 -17.62
N LEU A 257 4.96 16.19 -17.29
CA LEU A 257 3.80 15.81 -18.10
C LEU A 257 3.70 16.63 -19.38
N LYS A 258 4.11 17.90 -19.34
CA LYS A 258 3.98 18.83 -20.46
C LYS A 258 4.74 18.38 -21.70
N GLY A 259 4.10 18.46 -22.87
CA GLY A 259 4.62 18.00 -24.15
C GLY A 259 4.50 16.49 -24.38
N ASN A 260 3.97 15.75 -23.38
CA ASN A 260 3.82 14.30 -23.46
C ASN A 260 2.39 13.82 -23.15
N VAL A 261 1.44 14.72 -22.97
CA VAL A 261 0.06 14.38 -22.56
C VAL A 261 -0.55 13.37 -23.54
N PHE A 262 -0.35 13.57 -24.85
CA PHE A 262 -0.85 12.66 -25.88
C PHE A 262 -0.29 11.26 -25.73
N ASN A 263 1.05 11.13 -25.62
CA ASN A 263 1.73 9.84 -25.51
C ASN A 263 1.33 9.10 -24.22
N PHE A 264 1.25 9.81 -23.10
CA PHE A 264 0.87 9.22 -21.82
C PHE A 264 -0.61 8.83 -21.76
N SER A 265 -1.47 9.52 -22.51
CA SER A 265 -2.90 9.18 -22.61
C SER A 265 -3.18 7.86 -23.32
N GLN A 266 -2.21 7.33 -24.06
CA GLN A 266 -2.30 6.06 -24.77
C GLN A 266 -1.67 4.90 -24.01
N ASP A 267 -0.89 5.19 -22.99
CA ASP A 267 -0.20 4.16 -22.21
C ASP A 267 -1.09 3.63 -21.09
N LYS A 268 -1.12 2.31 -20.92
CA LYS A 268 -1.98 1.60 -19.94
C LYS A 268 -1.83 2.10 -18.50
N TYR A 269 -0.62 2.49 -18.11
CA TYR A 269 -0.32 2.91 -16.76
C TYR A 269 -0.24 4.42 -16.62
N ALA A 270 0.40 5.09 -17.59
CA ALA A 270 0.57 6.53 -17.58
C ALA A 270 -0.78 7.29 -17.68
N VAL A 271 -1.78 6.71 -18.32
CA VAL A 271 -3.13 7.27 -18.42
C VAL A 271 -3.70 7.68 -17.05
N ASN A 272 -3.47 6.87 -16.02
CA ASN A 272 -3.91 7.16 -14.66
C ASN A 272 -3.33 8.48 -14.12
N SER A 273 -2.07 8.77 -14.49
CA SER A 273 -1.40 10.01 -14.07
C SER A 273 -1.98 11.24 -14.77
N ILE A 274 -2.34 11.13 -16.05
CA ILE A 274 -3.03 12.23 -16.76
C ILE A 274 -4.41 12.48 -16.16
N GLU A 275 -5.21 11.45 -15.94
CA GLU A 275 -6.52 11.58 -15.28
C GLU A 275 -6.41 12.23 -13.91
N ARG A 276 -5.42 11.79 -13.12
CA ARG A 276 -5.16 12.34 -11.78
C ARG A 276 -4.72 13.80 -11.85
N ALA A 277 -3.82 14.14 -12.75
CA ALA A 277 -3.34 15.49 -12.95
C ALA A 277 -4.49 16.46 -13.32
N VAL A 278 -5.37 16.04 -14.21
CA VAL A 278 -6.57 16.84 -14.57
C VAL A 278 -7.53 16.97 -13.40
N LYS A 279 -7.72 15.91 -12.62
CA LYS A 279 -8.65 15.93 -11.48
C LYS A 279 -8.14 16.77 -10.31
N LYS A 280 -6.84 16.70 -10.01
CA LYS A 280 -6.23 17.28 -8.79
C LYS A 280 -5.48 18.58 -9.03
N GLY A 281 -5.08 18.87 -10.26
CA GLY A 281 -4.35 20.07 -10.63
C GLY A 281 -5.13 21.35 -10.28
N ASN A 282 -4.38 22.43 -10.05
CA ASN A 282 -4.97 23.77 -10.00
C ASN A 282 -5.50 24.16 -11.39
N GLU A 283 -6.19 25.31 -11.48
CA GLU A 283 -6.82 25.74 -12.72
C GLU A 283 -5.84 25.86 -13.88
N ASN A 284 -4.65 26.46 -13.65
CA ASN A 284 -3.62 26.62 -14.67
C ASN A 284 -3.02 25.28 -15.10
N GLN A 285 -2.69 24.42 -14.15
CA GLN A 285 -2.13 23.08 -14.42
C GLN A 285 -3.10 22.24 -15.27
N ARG A 286 -4.37 22.23 -14.89
CA ARG A 286 -5.44 21.54 -15.63
C ARG A 286 -5.62 22.10 -17.02
N LYS A 287 -5.71 23.42 -17.14
CA LYS A 287 -5.86 24.11 -18.41
C LYS A 287 -4.72 23.77 -19.36
N ASN A 288 -3.47 23.84 -18.91
CA ASN A 288 -2.31 23.51 -19.72
C ASN A 288 -2.35 22.09 -20.29
N ILE A 289 -2.73 21.09 -19.47
CA ILE A 289 -2.86 19.71 -19.93
C ILE A 289 -3.93 19.56 -20.99
N ILE A 290 -5.10 20.17 -20.78
CA ILE A 290 -6.22 20.07 -21.72
C ILE A 290 -5.91 20.81 -23.03
N GLU A 291 -5.34 22.00 -22.95
CA GLU A 291 -5.00 22.81 -24.12
C GLU A 291 -3.88 22.19 -24.98
N GLU A 292 -2.98 21.42 -24.41
CA GLU A 292 -1.95 20.67 -25.17
C GLU A 292 -2.61 19.74 -26.20
N ILE A 293 -3.71 19.08 -25.84
CA ILE A 293 -4.46 18.21 -26.76
C ILE A 293 -5.43 19.00 -27.62
N LEU A 294 -6.16 19.94 -27.03
CA LEU A 294 -7.20 20.70 -27.72
C LEU A 294 -6.63 21.57 -28.86
N ASN A 295 -5.46 22.18 -28.64
CA ASN A 295 -4.82 23.12 -29.55
C ASN A 295 -3.71 22.48 -30.40
N SER A 296 -3.48 21.17 -30.27
CA SER A 296 -2.50 20.45 -31.11
C SER A 296 -2.87 20.60 -32.59
N LYS A 297 -1.86 20.86 -33.42
CA LYS A 297 -1.95 20.84 -34.88
C LYS A 297 -1.45 19.51 -35.47
N GLU A 298 -0.90 18.67 -34.64
CA GLU A 298 -0.40 17.36 -35.03
C GLU A 298 -1.55 16.38 -35.26
N LYS A 299 -1.33 15.47 -36.19
CA LYS A 299 -2.30 14.45 -36.59
C LYS A 299 -1.70 13.05 -36.60
N ILE A 300 -2.50 12.06 -36.30
CA ILE A 300 -2.19 10.66 -36.51
C ILE A 300 -3.23 10.08 -37.44
N ASN A 301 -2.78 9.45 -38.55
CA ASN A 301 -3.65 8.89 -39.57
C ASN A 301 -4.70 9.90 -40.07
N GLU A 302 -4.29 11.16 -40.28
CA GLU A 302 -5.13 12.29 -40.69
C GLU A 302 -6.14 12.77 -39.62
N GLU A 303 -6.17 12.17 -38.45
CA GLU A 303 -7.03 12.56 -37.32
C GLU A 303 -6.29 13.47 -36.32
N ASP A 304 -6.99 14.47 -35.78
CA ASP A 304 -6.51 15.30 -34.68
C ASP A 304 -6.31 14.45 -33.42
N TYR A 305 -5.33 14.78 -32.59
CA TYR A 305 -5.05 14.08 -31.31
C TYR A 305 -6.29 13.85 -30.43
N LEU A 306 -7.16 14.87 -30.32
CA LEU A 306 -8.39 14.75 -29.54
C LEU A 306 -9.32 13.66 -30.08
N ILE A 307 -9.50 13.60 -31.40
CA ILE A 307 -10.38 12.62 -32.08
C ILE A 307 -9.78 11.24 -31.96
N TYR A 308 -8.47 11.11 -32.17
CA TYR A 308 -7.77 9.85 -31.97
C TYR A 308 -7.94 9.32 -30.55
N LEU A 309 -7.74 10.18 -29.51
CA LEU A 309 -7.92 9.78 -28.12
C LEU A 309 -9.36 9.38 -27.78
N CYS A 310 -10.36 10.00 -28.42
CA CYS A 310 -11.76 9.56 -28.24
C CYS A 310 -11.98 8.08 -28.62
N LYS A 311 -11.24 7.58 -29.61
CA LYS A 311 -11.34 6.22 -30.14
C LYS A 311 -10.37 5.24 -29.49
N HIS A 312 -9.40 5.74 -28.71
CA HIS A 312 -8.35 4.91 -28.11
C HIS A 312 -8.82 4.26 -26.81
N ASP A 313 -8.47 3.00 -26.57
CA ASP A 313 -8.90 2.18 -25.42
C ASP A 313 -8.67 2.86 -24.06
N PHE A 314 -7.54 3.54 -23.89
CA PHE A 314 -7.20 4.27 -22.67
C PHE A 314 -7.49 5.77 -22.81
N GLY A 315 -7.21 6.35 -23.96
CA GLY A 315 -7.32 7.80 -24.21
C GLY A 315 -8.73 8.35 -24.02
N ASN A 316 -9.76 7.55 -24.29
CA ASN A 316 -11.15 8.00 -24.12
C ASN A 316 -11.48 8.36 -22.65
N TYR A 317 -10.88 7.68 -21.67
CA TYR A 317 -11.06 8.03 -20.25
C TYR A 317 -10.45 9.40 -19.93
N VAL A 318 -9.30 9.74 -20.52
CA VAL A 318 -8.69 11.06 -20.38
C VAL A 318 -9.62 12.15 -20.93
N VAL A 319 -10.21 11.94 -22.12
CA VAL A 319 -11.16 12.89 -22.72
C VAL A 319 -12.38 13.08 -21.83
N GLN A 320 -12.90 12.01 -21.22
CA GLN A 320 -14.00 12.10 -20.24
C GLN A 320 -13.60 12.98 -19.04
N HIS A 321 -12.35 12.82 -18.52
CA HIS A 321 -11.84 13.67 -17.45
C HIS A 321 -11.66 15.14 -17.90
N PHE A 322 -11.19 15.38 -19.11
CA PHE A 322 -11.13 16.74 -19.69
C PHE A 322 -12.50 17.40 -19.67
N LEU A 323 -13.52 16.73 -20.15
CA LEU A 323 -14.90 17.27 -20.18
C LEU A 323 -15.48 17.47 -18.77
N LYS A 324 -15.13 16.59 -17.84
CA LYS A 324 -15.64 16.67 -16.46
C LYS A 324 -15.04 17.80 -15.65
N TYR A 325 -13.74 18.08 -15.82
CA TYR A 325 -12.98 18.96 -14.93
C TYR A 325 -12.57 20.29 -15.58
N SER A 326 -12.81 20.50 -16.89
CA SER A 326 -12.59 21.79 -17.55
C SER A 326 -13.62 22.84 -17.14
N ASP A 327 -13.24 24.11 -17.29
CA ASP A 327 -14.17 25.25 -17.24
C ASP A 327 -15.19 25.16 -18.38
N LYS A 328 -16.22 26.04 -18.33
CA LYS A 328 -17.32 26.04 -19.29
C LYS A 328 -16.85 26.32 -20.72
N THR A 329 -15.93 27.27 -20.92
CA THR A 329 -15.44 27.67 -22.25
C THR A 329 -14.62 26.56 -22.87
N THR A 330 -13.63 26.04 -22.16
CA THR A 330 -12.77 24.91 -22.60
C THR A 330 -13.62 23.68 -22.90
N ARG A 331 -14.63 23.38 -22.07
CA ARG A 331 -15.55 22.28 -22.30
C ARG A 331 -16.36 22.40 -23.58
N ASN A 332 -16.89 23.61 -23.86
CA ASN A 332 -17.63 23.83 -25.08
C ASN A 332 -16.75 23.66 -26.32
N ASN A 333 -15.52 24.19 -26.30
CA ASN A 333 -14.55 24.00 -27.38
C ASN A 333 -14.20 22.51 -27.61
N LEU A 334 -14.01 21.73 -26.53
CA LEU A 334 -13.83 20.30 -26.63
C LEU A 334 -15.02 19.61 -27.32
N ILE A 335 -16.24 19.92 -26.88
CA ILE A 335 -17.46 19.32 -27.44
C ILE A 335 -17.63 19.68 -28.92
N GLU A 336 -17.42 20.93 -29.32
CA GLU A 336 -17.51 21.36 -30.72
C GLU A 336 -16.48 20.65 -31.59
N LYS A 337 -15.23 20.57 -31.12
CA LYS A 337 -14.16 19.87 -31.86
C LYS A 337 -14.43 18.36 -31.96
N ILE A 338 -14.91 17.72 -30.90
CA ILE A 338 -15.30 16.30 -30.93
C ILE A 338 -16.42 16.07 -31.93
N LYS A 339 -17.49 16.87 -31.90
CA LYS A 339 -18.62 16.73 -32.82
C LYS A 339 -18.20 16.89 -34.28
N SER A 340 -17.47 17.99 -34.61
CA SER A 340 -17.04 18.23 -35.99
C SER A 340 -16.08 17.16 -36.51
N GLY A 341 -15.17 16.65 -35.66
CA GLY A 341 -14.22 15.61 -36.05
C GLY A 341 -14.88 14.23 -36.26
N LEU A 342 -15.92 13.93 -35.49
CA LEU A 342 -16.65 12.67 -35.62
C LEU A 342 -17.65 12.66 -36.77
N GLU A 343 -18.29 13.79 -37.08
CA GLU A 343 -19.20 13.95 -38.25
C GLU A 343 -18.47 13.73 -39.58
N ILE A 344 -17.20 14.17 -39.66
CA ILE A 344 -16.40 14.02 -40.89
C ILE A 344 -16.01 12.56 -41.16
N ASN A 345 -15.90 11.71 -40.14
CA ASN A 345 -15.37 10.35 -40.23
C ASN A 345 -16.43 9.23 -40.18
N SER A 346 -17.70 9.49 -40.53
CA SER A 346 -18.81 8.51 -40.64
C SER A 346 -18.74 7.37 -39.58
N ILE A 347 -19.13 7.65 -38.34
CA ILE A 347 -19.13 6.68 -37.25
C ILE A 347 -20.35 5.74 -37.40
N ASN A 348 -20.10 4.46 -37.29
CA ASN A 348 -21.16 3.44 -37.23
C ASN A 348 -22.04 3.70 -35.98
N PRO A 349 -23.39 3.82 -36.11
CA PRO A 349 -24.28 4.15 -34.98
C PRO A 349 -24.24 3.14 -33.80
N ASN A 350 -23.66 1.97 -34.02
CA ASN A 350 -23.56 0.89 -33.02
C ASN A 350 -22.19 0.82 -32.32
N ASP A 351 -21.36 1.84 -32.41
CA ASP A 351 -20.03 1.84 -31.81
C ASP A 351 -20.13 2.24 -30.32
N GLU A 352 -19.44 1.52 -29.43
CA GLU A 352 -19.33 1.82 -27.97
C GLU A 352 -18.88 3.28 -27.72
N LEU A 353 -18.18 3.87 -28.66
CA LEU A 353 -17.77 5.26 -28.66
C LEU A 353 -18.95 6.24 -28.69
N ASN A 354 -20.01 5.94 -29.43
CA ASN A 354 -21.22 6.75 -29.47
C ASN A 354 -21.92 6.79 -28.12
N ASP A 355 -21.90 5.69 -27.37
CA ASP A 355 -22.44 5.64 -26.01
C ASP A 355 -21.61 6.50 -25.03
N VAL A 356 -20.30 6.52 -25.18
CA VAL A 356 -19.41 7.38 -24.39
C VAL A 356 -19.67 8.85 -24.70
N ILE A 357 -19.76 9.22 -25.97
CA ILE A 357 -20.03 10.60 -26.41
C ILE A 357 -21.42 11.05 -25.98
N ASN A 358 -22.44 10.20 -26.15
CA ASN A 358 -23.79 10.49 -25.71
C ASN A 358 -23.88 10.65 -24.17
N LYS A 359 -23.22 9.80 -23.39
CA LYS A 359 -23.09 9.99 -21.94
C LYS A 359 -22.41 11.29 -21.56
N ILE A 360 -21.40 11.68 -22.29
CA ILE A 360 -20.69 12.97 -22.11
C ILE A 360 -21.63 14.15 -22.38
N ILE A 361 -22.41 14.06 -23.45
CA ILE A 361 -23.39 15.09 -23.84
C ILE A 361 -24.54 15.17 -22.83
N GLU A 362 -25.04 14.02 -22.35
CA GLU A 362 -26.09 13.96 -21.32
C GLU A 362 -25.62 14.50 -19.95
N LEU A 363 -24.41 14.19 -19.53
CA LEU A 363 -23.82 14.75 -18.30
C LEU A 363 -23.71 16.28 -18.34
N ASN A 364 -23.53 16.85 -19.53
CA ASN A 364 -23.54 18.30 -19.73
C ASN A 364 -24.95 18.90 -19.75
N ARG A 365 -25.98 18.17 -20.15
CA ARG A 365 -27.37 18.67 -20.07
C ARG A 365 -27.87 18.72 -18.63
N LYS A 366 -27.61 17.69 -17.84
CA LYS A 366 -28.00 17.63 -16.42
C LYS A 366 -27.33 18.70 -15.54
N LYS A 367 -26.13 19.19 -15.91
CA LYS A 367 -25.45 20.29 -15.21
C LYS A 367 -25.91 21.70 -15.65
N LYS A 368 -26.74 21.82 -16.67
CA LYS A 368 -27.36 23.10 -17.05
C LYS A 368 -28.69 23.33 -16.34
N GLU A 369 -29.25 22.29 -15.70
CA GLU A 369 -30.55 22.35 -15.02
C GLU A 369 -30.41 22.46 -13.49
N THR A 370 -29.18 22.42 -12.95
CA THR A 370 -28.84 22.75 -11.55
C THR A 370 -27.94 23.97 -11.46
#